data_d703d7c77c29f8a8106d24f99a12d148
#
_entry.id   d703d7c77c29f8a8106d24f99a12d148
#
_cell.length_a   1.000
_cell.length_b   1.000
_cell.length_c   1.000
_cell.angle_alpha   90.00
_cell.angle_beta   90.00
_cell.angle_gamma   90.00
#
_symmetry.space_group_name_H-M   'P 1'
#
loop_
_entity.id
_entity.type
_entity.pdbx_description
1 polymer ?
#
loop_
_entity_poly.entity_id
_entity_poly.type
_entity_poly.pdbx_seq_one_letter_code
_entity_poly.pdbx_strand_id
1 'polypeptide(L)'
;GGGKIAYRKVVSLLQCEAKVTVISVDFTYEFDELLNQFPSITLIKDSYKKEYLKGNYLIVGATNAKDINISISEDAKELKILCNIVDSGEASDYIVPSVVRRGDLILSVSTSGKSPSLSKKIKNSLEEEYPKEFEEYVNLLGKIREMVIKNVKDQEEKKRILNSLTDLSVEELRKML
;
A
#
# COMPACT_ATOMS: atom_id res chain seq x y z
N GLY A 1 16.78 -1.55 6.67
CA GLY A 1 16.62 -0.54 7.73
C GLY A 1 15.45 -0.82 8.63
N GLY A 2 15.59 -0.45 9.94
CA GLY A 2 14.60 -0.73 11.00
C GLY A 2 14.03 0.54 11.68
N GLY A 3 14.17 1.71 11.04
CA GLY A 3 13.66 2.97 11.57
C GLY A 3 12.21 3.27 11.18
N LYS A 4 11.69 4.43 11.61
CA LYS A 4 10.29 4.87 11.37
C LYS A 4 9.87 4.92 9.89
N ILE A 5 10.81 5.20 8.98
CA ILE A 5 10.51 5.25 7.54
C ILE A 5 10.35 3.82 7.01
N ALA A 6 11.27 2.91 7.38
CA ALA A 6 11.16 1.48 7.06
C ALA A 6 9.85 0.90 7.59
N TYR A 7 9.51 1.16 8.85
CA TYR A 7 8.25 0.74 9.46
C TYR A 7 7.03 1.10 8.61
N ARG A 8 6.90 2.36 8.18
CA ARG A 8 5.77 2.82 7.34
C ARG A 8 5.70 2.08 6.00
N LYS A 9 6.85 1.76 5.39
CA LYS A 9 6.92 0.98 4.15
C LYS A 9 6.50 -0.47 4.38
N VAL A 10 6.95 -1.07 5.47
CA VAL A 10 6.59 -2.43 5.87
C VAL A 10 5.08 -2.54 6.09
N VAL A 11 4.48 -1.64 6.87
CA VAL A 11 3.02 -1.61 7.08
C VAL A 11 2.26 -1.59 5.75
N SER A 12 2.67 -0.72 4.81
CA SER A 12 2.01 -0.63 3.50
C SER A 12 2.14 -1.91 2.68
N LEU A 13 3.25 -2.63 2.77
CA LEU A 13 3.46 -3.91 2.08
C LEU A 13 2.64 -5.04 2.73
N LEU A 14 2.59 -5.08 4.06
CA LEU A 14 1.79 -6.06 4.81
C LEU A 14 0.29 -5.90 4.56
N GLN A 15 -0.20 -4.67 4.38
CA GLN A 15 -1.57 -4.39 3.96
C GLN A 15 -1.89 -4.90 2.55
N CYS A 16 -0.88 -5.20 1.74
CA CYS A 16 -1.00 -5.85 0.44
C CYS A 16 -0.67 -7.35 0.51
N GLU A 17 -0.70 -7.96 1.71
CA GLU A 17 -0.45 -9.39 1.97
C GLU A 17 0.94 -9.87 1.52
N ALA A 18 1.90 -8.94 1.38
CA ALA A 18 3.26 -9.28 1.00
C ALA A 18 3.97 -10.04 2.13
N LYS A 19 4.82 -11.00 1.76
CA LYS A 19 5.83 -11.57 2.67
C LYS A 19 6.98 -10.58 2.78
N VAL A 20 7.26 -10.08 3.96
CA VAL A 20 8.25 -9.02 4.18
C VAL A 20 9.38 -9.52 5.07
N THR A 21 10.60 -9.43 4.58
CA THR A 21 11.81 -9.62 5.39
C THR A 21 12.48 -8.27 5.60
N VAL A 22 12.72 -7.92 6.84
CA VAL A 22 13.38 -6.65 7.22
C VAL A 22 14.73 -6.95 7.82
N ILE A 23 15.79 -6.38 7.23
CA ILE A 23 17.17 -6.50 7.72
C ILE A 23 17.60 -5.17 8.31
N SER A 24 18.07 -5.17 9.54
CA SER A 24 18.60 -3.99 10.20
C SER A 24 19.50 -4.37 11.37
N VAL A 25 20.48 -3.54 11.67
CA VAL A 25 21.31 -3.69 12.88
C VAL A 25 20.53 -3.42 14.15
N ASP A 26 19.46 -2.59 14.04
CA ASP A 26 18.54 -2.31 15.12
C ASP A 26 17.15 -1.99 14.59
N PHE A 27 16.13 -2.17 15.44
CA PHE A 27 14.72 -1.94 15.12
C PHE A 27 14.09 -0.98 16.13
N THR A 28 13.19 -0.13 15.67
CA THR A 28 12.35 0.64 16.60
C THR A 28 11.28 -0.27 17.21
N TYR A 29 10.77 0.08 18.39
CA TYR A 29 9.84 -0.75 19.18
C TYR A 29 8.54 -1.11 18.43
N GLU A 30 8.12 -0.29 17.48
CA GLU A 30 6.92 -0.52 16.68
C GLU A 30 6.99 -1.81 15.84
N PHE A 31 8.19 -2.33 15.56
CA PHE A 31 8.35 -3.60 14.86
C PHE A 31 7.95 -4.81 15.70
N ASP A 32 8.03 -4.74 17.03
CA ASP A 32 7.59 -5.82 17.91
C ASP A 32 6.07 -6.02 17.82
N GLU A 33 5.31 -4.92 17.64
CA GLU A 33 3.86 -4.98 17.44
C GLU A 33 3.52 -5.65 16.10
N LEU A 34 4.29 -5.38 15.04
CA LEU A 34 4.07 -6.00 13.72
C LEU A 34 4.30 -7.51 13.74
N LEU A 35 5.29 -7.99 14.50
CA LEU A 35 5.53 -9.45 14.66
C LEU A 35 4.32 -10.16 15.24
N ASN A 36 3.62 -9.52 16.19
CA ASN A 36 2.43 -10.08 16.81
C ASN A 36 1.19 -10.07 15.90
N GLN A 37 1.10 -9.08 14.99
CA GLN A 37 -0.06 -8.87 14.13
C GLN A 37 0.04 -9.59 12.79
N PHE A 38 1.25 -9.74 12.24
CA PHE A 38 1.46 -10.23 10.88
C PHE A 38 2.45 -11.40 10.84
N PRO A 39 1.97 -12.65 10.69
CA PRO A 39 2.86 -13.82 10.59
C PRO A 39 3.73 -13.83 9.32
N SER A 40 3.43 -12.96 8.35
CA SER A 40 4.16 -12.83 7.09
C SER A 40 5.40 -11.94 7.16
N ILE A 41 5.71 -11.37 8.34
CA ILE A 41 6.93 -10.58 8.54
C ILE A 41 8.05 -11.41 9.18
N THR A 42 9.27 -11.18 8.72
CA THR A 42 10.49 -11.73 9.32
C THR A 42 11.46 -10.59 9.61
N LEU A 43 11.96 -10.50 10.83
CA LEU A 43 13.00 -9.54 11.23
C LEU A 43 14.34 -10.23 11.37
N ILE A 44 15.37 -9.70 10.73
CA ILE A 44 16.76 -10.21 10.82
C ILE A 44 17.64 -9.09 11.37
N LYS A 45 18.20 -9.32 12.56
CA LYS A 45 19.14 -8.37 13.17
C LYS A 45 20.55 -8.61 12.62
N ASP A 46 20.87 -7.92 11.52
CA ASP A 46 22.16 -8.03 10.82
C ASP A 46 22.45 -6.74 10.04
N SER A 47 23.71 -6.58 9.60
CA SER A 47 24.11 -5.58 8.61
C SER A 47 23.65 -5.99 7.23
N TYR A 48 23.61 -5.01 6.28
CA TYR A 48 23.30 -5.30 4.89
C TYR A 48 24.30 -6.27 4.27
N LYS A 49 23.78 -7.26 3.52
CA LYS A 49 24.55 -8.20 2.69
C LYS A 49 23.76 -8.45 1.39
N LYS A 50 24.46 -8.54 0.27
CA LYS A 50 23.88 -8.78 -1.07
C LYS A 50 23.04 -10.06 -1.13
N GLU A 51 23.42 -11.09 -0.34
CA GLU A 51 22.72 -12.37 -0.28
C GLU A 51 21.25 -12.23 0.12
N TYR A 52 20.92 -11.23 0.94
CA TYR A 52 19.54 -10.96 1.36
C TYR A 52 18.62 -10.49 0.24
N LEU A 53 19.19 -10.01 -0.89
CA LEU A 53 18.37 -9.58 -2.02
C LEU A 53 17.86 -10.75 -2.87
N LYS A 54 18.56 -11.88 -2.85
CA LYS A 54 18.25 -13.02 -3.72
C LYS A 54 16.85 -13.59 -3.46
N GLY A 55 16.10 -13.87 -4.53
CA GLY A 55 14.79 -14.47 -4.46
C GLY A 55 13.64 -13.52 -4.09
N ASN A 56 13.91 -12.22 -3.98
CA ASN A 56 12.90 -11.22 -3.75
C ASN A 56 12.43 -10.58 -5.07
N TYR A 57 11.20 -10.08 -5.10
CA TYR A 57 10.63 -9.31 -6.21
C TYR A 57 10.91 -7.82 -6.09
N LEU A 58 10.99 -7.33 -4.86
CA LEU A 58 11.04 -5.92 -4.55
C LEU A 58 11.97 -5.66 -3.38
N ILE A 59 12.77 -4.63 -3.50
CA ILE A 59 13.68 -4.17 -2.44
C ILE A 59 13.33 -2.74 -2.06
N VAL A 60 13.38 -2.45 -0.78
CA VAL A 60 13.26 -1.08 -0.26
C VAL A 60 14.48 -0.77 0.59
N GLY A 61 15.32 0.14 0.13
CA GLY A 61 16.44 0.69 0.88
C GLY A 61 15.99 1.89 1.71
N ALA A 62 15.95 1.72 3.04
CA ALA A 62 15.48 2.74 3.97
C ALA A 62 16.43 2.87 5.17
N THR A 63 17.74 2.93 4.90
CA THR A 63 18.77 3.14 5.92
C THR A 63 19.16 4.62 6.00
N ASN A 64 19.79 5.02 7.10
CA ASN A 64 20.36 6.35 7.26
C ASN A 64 21.75 6.49 6.59
N ALA A 65 22.37 5.38 6.15
CA ALA A 65 23.68 5.34 5.50
C ALA A 65 23.50 5.38 3.98
N LYS A 66 23.87 6.51 3.37
CA LYS A 66 23.72 6.73 1.92
C LYS A 66 24.52 5.74 1.08
N ASP A 67 25.74 5.40 1.51
CA ASP A 67 26.60 4.42 0.89
C ASP A 67 25.96 3.03 0.84
N ILE A 68 25.35 2.59 1.93
CA ILE A 68 24.58 1.33 1.98
C ILE A 68 23.38 1.39 1.03
N ASN A 69 22.65 2.49 1.00
CA ASN A 69 21.50 2.64 0.10
C ASN A 69 21.93 2.60 -1.39
N ILE A 70 23.08 3.16 -1.73
CA ILE A 70 23.67 3.08 -3.08
C ILE A 70 24.03 1.62 -3.40
N SER A 71 24.74 0.93 -2.50
CA SER A 71 25.09 -0.48 -2.70
C SER A 71 23.84 -1.37 -2.87
N ILE A 72 22.78 -1.12 -2.10
CA ILE A 72 21.48 -1.83 -2.26
C ILE A 72 20.92 -1.63 -3.67
N SER A 73 20.93 -0.39 -4.19
CA SER A 73 20.41 -0.08 -5.52
C SER A 73 21.24 -0.74 -6.62
N GLU A 74 22.57 -0.69 -6.53
CA GLU A 74 23.49 -1.31 -7.49
C GLU A 74 23.33 -2.84 -7.51
N ASP A 75 23.33 -3.47 -6.35
CA ASP A 75 23.14 -4.91 -6.21
C ASP A 75 21.76 -5.38 -6.68
N ALA A 76 20.69 -4.61 -6.40
CA ALA A 76 19.36 -4.88 -6.91
C ALA A 76 19.30 -4.81 -8.43
N LYS A 77 19.95 -3.80 -9.03
CA LYS A 77 20.04 -3.64 -10.49
C LYS A 77 20.80 -4.80 -11.14
N GLU A 78 21.92 -5.24 -10.55
CA GLU A 78 22.66 -6.41 -11.03
C GLU A 78 21.82 -7.69 -11.01
N LEU A 79 21.02 -7.86 -9.94
CA LEU A 79 20.12 -9.00 -9.76
C LEU A 79 18.78 -8.85 -10.52
N LYS A 80 18.56 -7.71 -11.20
CA LYS A 80 17.30 -7.38 -11.92
C LYS A 80 16.07 -7.40 -11.02
N ILE A 81 16.22 -6.91 -9.80
CA ILE A 81 15.14 -6.80 -8.80
C ILE A 81 14.73 -5.32 -8.70
N LEU A 82 13.43 -5.04 -8.71
CA LEU A 82 12.93 -3.68 -8.55
C LEU A 82 13.32 -3.09 -7.19
N CYS A 83 13.88 -1.89 -7.19
CA CYS A 83 14.39 -1.22 -6.01
C CYS A 83 13.74 0.16 -5.81
N ASN A 84 13.41 0.49 -4.56
CA ASN A 84 13.06 1.84 -4.15
C ASN A 84 13.97 2.29 -3.01
N ILE A 85 14.76 3.31 -3.25
CA ILE A 85 15.59 3.94 -2.23
C ILE A 85 14.85 5.16 -1.68
N VAL A 86 14.65 5.17 -0.37
CA VAL A 86 13.98 6.30 0.30
C VAL A 86 14.81 7.56 0.10
N ASP A 87 14.12 8.65 -0.26
CA ASP A 87 14.69 9.97 -0.53
C ASP A 87 15.66 10.05 -1.71
N SER A 88 15.68 9.01 -2.59
CA SER A 88 16.47 9.01 -3.83
C SER A 88 15.64 8.52 -5.02
N GLY A 89 15.11 9.46 -5.81
CA GLY A 89 14.38 9.14 -7.04
C GLY A 89 15.28 8.54 -8.13
N GLU A 90 16.53 8.99 -8.22
CA GLU A 90 17.50 8.52 -9.23
C GLU A 90 17.97 7.08 -8.98
N ALA A 91 18.03 6.67 -7.70
CA ALA A 91 18.41 5.32 -7.29
C ALA A 91 17.19 4.37 -7.17
N SER A 92 16.04 4.76 -7.67
CA SER A 92 14.79 4.02 -7.56
C SER A 92 14.21 3.67 -8.93
N ASP A 93 13.76 2.44 -9.11
CA ASP A 93 13.09 1.97 -10.32
C ASP A 93 11.62 2.37 -10.36
N TYR A 94 11.02 2.70 -9.22
CA TYR A 94 9.60 3.07 -9.12
C TYR A 94 9.34 4.07 -8.00
N ILE A 95 8.22 4.77 -8.11
CA ILE A 95 7.73 5.75 -7.13
C ILE A 95 6.51 5.18 -6.41
N VAL A 96 6.51 5.30 -5.08
CA VAL A 96 5.35 4.97 -4.26
C VAL A 96 4.50 6.22 -4.07
N PRO A 97 3.24 6.23 -4.55
CA PRO A 97 2.35 7.38 -4.40
C PRO A 97 1.93 7.57 -2.92
N SER A 98 1.39 8.75 -2.62
CA SER A 98 0.60 8.94 -1.40
C SER A 98 -0.73 8.22 -1.55
N VAL A 99 -1.18 7.46 -0.54
CA VAL A 99 -2.37 6.60 -0.63
C VAL A 99 -3.34 6.91 0.50
N VAL A 100 -4.62 7.00 0.15
CA VAL A 100 -5.76 6.91 1.10
C VAL A 100 -6.42 5.56 0.89
N ARG A 101 -6.63 4.81 1.95
CA ARG A 101 -7.28 3.49 1.90
C ARG A 101 -8.52 3.47 2.79
N ARG A 102 -9.62 2.93 2.25
CA ARG A 102 -10.88 2.68 2.93
C ARG A 102 -11.37 1.28 2.52
N GLY A 103 -10.85 0.27 3.20
CA GLY A 103 -11.02 -1.12 2.74
C GLY A 103 -10.49 -1.30 1.32
N ASP A 104 -11.38 -1.70 0.40
CA ASP A 104 -11.06 -1.93 -1.01
C ASP A 104 -10.98 -0.64 -1.86
N LEU A 105 -11.48 0.49 -1.34
CA LEU A 105 -11.27 1.78 -2.00
C LEU A 105 -9.83 2.24 -1.79
N ILE A 106 -9.12 2.47 -2.89
CA ILE A 106 -7.75 2.98 -2.90
C ILE A 106 -7.69 4.23 -3.76
N LEU A 107 -7.35 5.37 -3.14
CA LEU A 107 -7.08 6.63 -3.84
C LEU A 107 -5.59 6.92 -3.76
N SER A 108 -4.94 7.12 -4.89
CA SER A 108 -3.50 7.37 -4.95
C SER A 108 -3.17 8.69 -5.63
N VAL A 109 -2.22 9.43 -5.04
CA VAL A 109 -1.78 10.73 -5.51
C VAL A 109 -0.28 10.71 -5.76
N SER A 110 0.14 11.03 -6.97
CA SER A 110 1.54 11.17 -7.35
C SER A 110 1.77 12.46 -8.12
N THR A 111 2.92 13.06 -7.89
CA THR A 111 3.45 14.16 -8.70
C THR A 111 4.75 13.74 -9.40
N SER A 112 4.97 12.43 -9.53
CA SER A 112 6.20 11.84 -10.08
C SER A 112 7.48 12.38 -9.40
N GLY A 113 7.39 12.58 -8.07
CA GLY A 113 8.49 13.12 -7.25
C GLY A 113 8.66 14.64 -7.32
N LYS A 114 7.92 15.36 -8.18
CA LYS A 114 8.09 16.81 -8.36
C LYS A 114 7.64 17.65 -7.15
N SER A 115 6.62 17.20 -6.44
CA SER A 115 6.12 17.91 -5.24
C SER A 115 5.51 16.97 -4.21
N PRO A 116 6.32 16.38 -3.31
CA PRO A 116 5.82 15.55 -2.21
C PRO A 116 4.84 16.31 -1.30
N SER A 117 5.05 17.60 -1.09
CA SER A 117 4.17 18.45 -0.28
C SER A 117 2.78 18.62 -0.91
N LEU A 118 2.69 18.77 -2.23
CA LEU A 118 1.41 18.83 -2.94
C LEU A 118 0.68 17.49 -2.88
N SER A 119 1.38 16.37 -3.11
CA SER A 119 0.80 15.04 -2.99
C SER A 119 0.24 14.79 -1.58
N LYS A 120 0.97 15.23 -0.54
CA LYS A 120 0.50 15.15 0.86
C LYS A 120 -0.73 16.03 1.10
N LYS A 121 -0.75 17.26 0.58
CA LYS A 121 -1.90 18.16 0.73
C LYS A 121 -3.15 17.58 0.10
N ILE A 122 -3.05 17.10 -1.15
CA ILE A 122 -4.19 16.47 -1.85
C ILE A 122 -4.63 15.21 -1.10
N LYS A 123 -3.69 14.35 -0.65
CA LYS A 123 -4.02 13.18 0.16
C LYS A 123 -4.85 13.56 1.38
N ASN A 124 -4.46 14.58 2.14
CA ASN A 124 -5.20 15.01 3.33
C ASN A 124 -6.63 15.46 2.97
N SER A 125 -6.82 16.23 1.87
CA SER A 125 -8.15 16.60 1.40
C SER A 125 -9.00 15.38 1.03
N LEU A 126 -8.39 14.37 0.37
CA LEU A 126 -9.09 13.11 0.08
C LEU A 126 -9.41 12.31 1.35
N GLU A 127 -8.61 12.38 2.40
CA GLU A 127 -8.92 11.72 3.68
C GLU A 127 -10.15 12.33 4.37
N GLU A 128 -10.38 13.64 4.18
CA GLU A 128 -11.57 14.36 4.67
C GLU A 128 -12.80 14.08 3.80
N GLU A 129 -12.63 14.10 2.47
CA GLU A 129 -13.71 13.85 1.49
C GLU A 129 -14.19 12.40 1.51
N TYR A 130 -13.27 11.44 1.76
CA TYR A 130 -13.55 10.01 1.85
C TYR A 130 -13.23 9.50 3.27
N PRO A 131 -14.10 9.72 4.26
CA PRO A 131 -13.89 9.29 5.63
C PRO A 131 -13.99 7.76 5.78
N LYS A 132 -13.76 7.23 7.00
CA LYS A 132 -13.67 5.77 7.24
C LYS A 132 -14.94 5.00 6.87
N GLU A 133 -16.08 5.64 6.92
CA GLU A 133 -17.39 5.07 6.58
C GLU A 133 -17.46 4.60 5.11
N PHE A 134 -16.60 5.12 4.25
CA PHE A 134 -16.47 4.64 2.86
C PHE A 134 -16.03 3.19 2.74
N GLU A 135 -15.37 2.61 3.75
CA GLU A 135 -15.07 1.18 3.79
C GLU A 135 -16.37 0.35 3.80
N GLU A 136 -17.32 0.69 4.66
CA GLU A 136 -18.61 0.02 4.70
C GLU A 136 -19.40 0.26 3.42
N TYR A 137 -19.42 1.51 2.94
CA TYR A 137 -20.13 1.88 1.72
C TYR A 137 -19.69 1.02 0.51
N VAL A 138 -18.38 0.88 0.29
CA VAL A 138 -17.83 0.08 -0.82
C VAL A 138 -18.13 -1.40 -0.63
N ASN A 139 -18.07 -1.92 0.60
CA ASN A 139 -18.43 -3.30 0.89
C ASN A 139 -19.91 -3.60 0.59
N LEU A 140 -20.82 -2.68 0.91
CA LEU A 140 -22.25 -2.82 0.60
C LEU A 140 -22.48 -2.81 -0.90
N LEU A 141 -21.87 -1.85 -1.62
CA LEU A 141 -21.94 -1.79 -3.09
C LEU A 141 -21.47 -3.10 -3.72
N GLY A 142 -20.38 -3.68 -3.24
CA GLY A 142 -19.83 -4.96 -3.71
C GLY A 142 -20.83 -6.10 -3.54
N LYS A 143 -21.41 -6.26 -2.35
CA LYS A 143 -22.40 -7.31 -2.06
C LYS A 143 -23.66 -7.18 -2.92
N ILE A 144 -24.22 -5.96 -3.02
CA ILE A 144 -25.41 -5.72 -3.86
C ILE A 144 -25.10 -5.95 -5.33
N ARG A 145 -23.92 -5.53 -5.80
CA ARG A 145 -23.46 -5.80 -7.15
C ARG A 145 -23.46 -7.31 -7.46
N GLU A 146 -22.95 -8.14 -6.58
CA GLU A 146 -22.96 -9.61 -6.76
C GLU A 146 -24.39 -10.15 -6.85
N MET A 147 -25.30 -9.69 -6.00
CA MET A 147 -26.71 -10.07 -6.04
C MET A 147 -27.37 -9.67 -7.36
N VAL A 148 -27.15 -8.44 -7.83
CA VAL A 148 -27.70 -7.94 -9.10
C VAL A 148 -27.16 -8.75 -10.29
N ILE A 149 -25.86 -9.02 -10.31
CA ILE A 149 -25.24 -9.84 -11.37
C ILE A 149 -25.86 -11.23 -11.44
N LYS A 150 -26.14 -11.84 -10.29
CA LYS A 150 -26.70 -13.19 -10.19
C LYS A 150 -28.18 -13.27 -10.57
N ASN A 151 -28.97 -12.28 -10.16
CA ASN A 151 -30.45 -12.37 -10.19
C ASN A 151 -31.08 -11.63 -11.36
N VAL A 152 -30.47 -10.55 -11.88
CA VAL A 152 -31.00 -9.77 -13.00
C VAL A 152 -30.42 -10.30 -14.30
N LYS A 153 -31.29 -10.74 -15.24
CA LYS A 153 -30.88 -11.32 -16.51
C LYS A 153 -30.70 -10.27 -17.61
N ASP A 154 -31.57 -9.25 -17.61
CA ASP A 154 -31.52 -8.18 -18.61
C ASP A 154 -30.31 -7.27 -18.38
N GLN A 155 -29.53 -7.01 -19.44
CA GLN A 155 -28.28 -6.26 -19.34
C GLN A 155 -28.50 -4.75 -19.11
N GLU A 156 -29.52 -4.17 -19.74
CA GLU A 156 -29.82 -2.75 -19.60
C GLU A 156 -30.38 -2.46 -18.21
N GLU A 157 -31.27 -3.32 -17.71
CA GLU A 157 -31.78 -3.23 -16.36
C GLU A 157 -30.66 -3.38 -15.32
N LYS A 158 -29.76 -4.37 -15.48
CA LYS A 158 -28.59 -4.57 -14.64
C LYS A 158 -27.73 -3.30 -14.57
N LYS A 159 -27.41 -2.71 -15.71
CA LYS A 159 -26.62 -1.49 -15.80
C LYS A 159 -27.30 -0.32 -15.09
N ARG A 160 -28.62 -0.16 -15.29
CA ARG A 160 -29.40 0.88 -14.65
C ARG A 160 -29.38 0.76 -13.13
N ILE A 161 -29.61 -0.46 -12.59
CA ILE A 161 -29.57 -0.71 -11.14
C ILE A 161 -28.16 -0.41 -10.60
N LEU A 162 -27.11 -0.98 -11.20
CA LEU A 162 -25.74 -0.78 -10.71
C LEU A 162 -25.30 0.68 -10.70
N ASN A 163 -25.71 1.47 -11.67
CA ASN A 163 -25.39 2.90 -11.71
C ASN A 163 -26.14 3.68 -10.61
N SER A 164 -27.40 3.34 -10.34
CA SER A 164 -28.17 4.04 -9.30
C SER A 164 -27.71 3.74 -7.87
N LEU A 165 -26.95 2.66 -7.65
CA LEU A 165 -26.43 2.33 -6.31
C LEU A 165 -25.51 3.40 -5.74
N THR A 166 -24.77 4.10 -6.60
CA THR A 166 -23.80 5.13 -6.18
C THR A 166 -24.46 6.41 -5.66
N ASP A 167 -25.75 6.59 -5.90
CA ASP A 167 -26.54 7.73 -5.42
C ASP A 167 -27.22 7.44 -4.07
N LEU A 168 -27.12 6.19 -3.56
CA LEU A 168 -27.76 5.76 -2.34
C LEU A 168 -26.87 5.95 -1.12
N SER A 169 -27.46 6.26 0.01
CA SER A 169 -26.80 6.31 1.31
C SER A 169 -26.47 4.90 1.84
N VAL A 170 -25.60 4.82 2.86
CA VAL A 170 -25.26 3.57 3.54
C VAL A 170 -26.52 2.89 4.11
N GLU A 171 -27.44 3.69 4.69
CA GLU A 171 -28.70 3.18 5.27
C GLU A 171 -29.63 2.58 4.20
N GLU A 172 -29.71 3.19 3.02
CA GLU A 172 -30.49 2.68 1.90
C GLU A 172 -29.89 1.39 1.34
N LEU A 173 -28.57 1.35 1.18
CA LEU A 173 -27.88 0.13 0.73
C LEU A 173 -28.04 -1.03 1.71
N ARG A 174 -27.98 -0.79 3.04
CA ARG A 174 -28.24 -1.82 4.06
C ARG A 174 -29.63 -2.45 3.95
N LYS A 175 -30.65 -1.67 3.55
CA LYS A 175 -32.02 -2.18 3.39
C LYS A 175 -32.20 -3.06 2.15
N MET A 176 -31.25 -3.06 1.24
CA MET A 176 -31.26 -3.88 0.02
C MET A 176 -30.66 -5.27 0.22
N LEU A 177 -29.97 -5.52 1.34
CA LEU A 177 -29.36 -6.79 1.70
C LEU A 177 -30.24 -7.58 2.68
#